data_1612a93929e98a3ca86a111f285ccc65
#
_entry.id   1612a93929e98a3ca86a111f285ccc65
#
_cell.length_a   1.000
_cell.length_b   1.000
_cell.length_c   1.000
_cell.angle_alpha   90.00
_cell.angle_beta   90.00
_cell.angle_gamma   90.00
#
_symmetry.space_group_name_H-M   'P 1'
#
loop_
_entity.id
_entity.type
_entity.pdbx_description
1 polymer ?
#
loop_
_entity_poly.entity_id
_entity_poly.type
_entity_poly.pdbx_seq_one_letter_code
_entity_poly.pdbx_strand_id
1 'polypeptide(L)'
;MPAARTQPAMHCPATLLLLLLAGGAEAFRICAFNAQRLTLAKVAREHVLDTLVRILARCDIMVLQEVVDSSDSAISLLVRELNRFDGSGPYRSLSSPLLGRSTYMEKYVYIYRSQKTQVLDFYVFQDKDDLFAREPFVAQFTLPSKVLPRLVLVPLHTTPKAVEKELNALYDVFLNVSQHWQSKDVILLGDFNADCTSLTKKRLGELQLRTQAGFHWVIADGEDTTVRASTHCAYDRIVLHGERCQSLLHTAAPFNFPRIYGLTEEEALNISDHYPVEVELSRAAHKIQPLSLAALLLPSLLLPLLPPELGLVA
;
A
#
# COMPACT_ATOMS: atom_id res chain seq x y z
N MET A 1 -43.21 -37.84 47.11
CA MET A 1 -43.26 -36.78 46.02
C MET A 1 -41.87 -36.59 45.46
N PRO A 2 -41.58 -36.99 44.24
CA PRO A 2 -40.24 -36.74 43.63
C PRO A 2 -40.24 -35.40 42.93
N ALA A 3 -39.15 -34.65 43.14
CA ALA A 3 -38.87 -33.35 42.57
C ALA A 3 -38.56 -33.45 41.07
N ALA A 4 -39.21 -32.62 40.29
CA ALA A 4 -38.96 -32.48 38.86
C ALA A 4 -37.60 -31.79 38.61
N ARG A 5 -36.70 -32.47 37.91
CA ARG A 5 -35.49 -31.88 37.36
C ARG A 5 -35.82 -31.15 36.06
N THR A 6 -35.66 -29.83 36.06
CA THR A 6 -35.66 -29.01 34.84
C THR A 6 -34.33 -29.17 34.13
N GLN A 7 -34.35 -29.63 32.88
CA GLN A 7 -33.20 -29.64 31.99
C GLN A 7 -32.92 -28.21 31.48
N PRO A 8 -31.64 -27.76 31.38
CA PRO A 8 -31.33 -26.52 30.74
C PRO A 8 -31.43 -26.65 29.23
N ALA A 9 -32.08 -25.67 28.60
CA ALA A 9 -32.18 -25.56 27.14
C ALA A 9 -30.80 -25.35 26.53
N MET A 10 -30.42 -26.27 25.64
CA MET A 10 -29.24 -26.12 24.77
C MET A 10 -29.49 -24.99 23.78
N HIS A 11 -28.86 -23.85 23.98
CA HIS A 11 -28.84 -22.79 22.99
C HIS A 11 -27.86 -23.16 21.85
N CYS A 12 -28.42 -23.22 20.67
CA CYS A 12 -27.79 -23.62 19.40
C CYS A 12 -26.56 -22.76 19.06
N PRO A 13 -25.42 -23.35 18.64
CA PRO A 13 -24.21 -22.61 18.28
C PRO A 13 -24.26 -21.98 16.88
N ALA A 14 -25.46 -21.74 16.31
CA ALA A 14 -25.61 -21.16 14.97
C ALA A 14 -25.10 -19.73 14.85
N THR A 15 -25.03 -18.98 15.93
CA THR A 15 -24.53 -17.59 15.95
C THR A 15 -22.99 -17.51 15.88
N LEU A 16 -22.27 -18.53 16.30
CA LEU A 16 -20.81 -18.56 16.27
C LEU A 16 -20.26 -18.88 14.87
N LEU A 17 -21.03 -19.61 14.06
CA LEU A 17 -20.61 -20.00 12.70
C LEU A 17 -20.69 -18.85 11.69
N LEU A 18 -21.54 -17.86 11.90
CA LEU A 18 -21.68 -16.68 11.04
C LEU A 18 -20.53 -15.68 11.19
N LEU A 19 -19.87 -15.64 12.35
CA LEU A 19 -18.71 -14.77 12.59
C LEU A 19 -17.41 -15.29 11.94
N LEU A 20 -17.30 -16.57 11.66
CA LEU A 20 -16.14 -17.19 11.01
C LEU A 20 -16.15 -17.07 9.47
N LEU A 21 -17.28 -16.70 8.87
CA LEU A 21 -17.39 -16.52 7.41
C LEU A 21 -17.23 -15.07 6.96
N ALA A 22 -17.12 -14.12 7.88
CA ALA A 22 -16.66 -12.77 7.58
C ALA A 22 -15.11 -12.77 7.50
N GLY A 23 -14.56 -13.58 6.62
CA GLY A 23 -13.18 -13.42 6.15
C GLY A 23 -13.08 -12.05 5.49
N GLY A 24 -12.80 -11.01 6.30
CA GLY A 24 -12.49 -9.68 5.81
C GLY A 24 -11.43 -9.83 4.73
N ALA A 25 -11.66 -9.28 3.55
CA ALA A 25 -10.66 -9.26 2.52
C ALA A 25 -9.42 -8.59 3.12
N GLU A 26 -8.35 -9.35 3.29
CA GLU A 26 -7.12 -8.83 3.89
C GLU A 26 -6.60 -7.72 2.97
N ALA A 27 -6.49 -6.53 3.53
CA ALA A 27 -5.98 -5.37 2.82
C ALA A 27 -4.49 -5.56 2.52
N PHE A 28 -4.06 -5.17 1.31
CA PHE A 28 -2.67 -5.20 0.90
C PHE A 28 -2.14 -3.78 0.79
N ARG A 29 -1.15 -3.43 1.60
CA ARG A 29 -0.63 -2.06 1.71
C ARG A 29 0.72 -1.91 1.02
N ILE A 30 0.78 -0.92 0.12
CA ILE A 30 1.99 -0.53 -0.61
C ILE A 30 2.34 0.89 -0.21
N CYS A 31 3.62 1.13 0.09
CA CYS A 31 4.11 2.40 0.60
C CYS A 31 5.36 2.86 -0.16
N ALA A 32 5.55 4.18 -0.20
CA ALA A 32 6.81 4.81 -0.59
C ALA A 32 7.28 5.75 0.51
N PHE A 33 8.58 5.80 0.75
CA PHE A 33 9.16 6.62 1.79
C PHE A 33 10.57 7.12 1.42
N ASN A 34 10.70 8.44 1.27
CA ASN A 34 12.00 9.08 1.26
C ASN A 34 12.56 9.04 2.69
N ALA A 35 13.58 8.21 2.92
CA ALA A 35 14.17 7.98 4.24
C ALA A 35 15.31 8.95 4.59
N GLN A 36 15.42 10.04 3.87
CA GLN A 36 16.37 11.14 4.07
C GLN A 36 17.80 10.66 4.37
N ARG A 37 18.59 10.38 3.33
CA ARG A 37 20.00 9.95 3.44
C ARG A 37 20.19 8.76 4.40
N LEU A 38 19.50 7.67 4.12
CA LEU A 38 19.58 6.45 4.94
C LEU A 38 20.97 5.82 4.85
N THR A 39 21.74 5.94 5.93
CA THR A 39 23.07 5.34 6.11
C THR A 39 23.05 4.29 7.21
N LEU A 40 24.07 3.45 7.27
CA LEU A 40 24.25 2.53 8.40
C LEU A 40 24.35 3.29 9.74
N ALA A 41 25.11 4.40 9.77
CA ALA A 41 25.23 5.22 10.97
C ALA A 41 23.90 5.82 11.45
N LYS A 42 23.00 6.17 10.52
CA LYS A 42 21.65 6.64 10.84
C LYS A 42 20.80 5.50 11.41
N VAL A 43 20.79 4.35 10.75
CA VAL A 43 19.99 3.17 11.16
C VAL A 43 20.51 2.57 12.49
N ALA A 44 21.81 2.67 12.79
CA ALA A 44 22.38 2.16 14.03
C ALA A 44 21.95 2.92 15.29
N ARG A 45 21.31 4.10 15.16
CA ARG A 45 20.74 4.82 16.30
C ARG A 45 19.45 4.13 16.73
N GLU A 46 19.39 3.65 17.99
CA GLU A 46 18.31 2.82 18.51
C GLU A 46 16.91 3.43 18.25
N HIS A 47 16.71 4.70 18.61
CA HIS A 47 15.42 5.37 18.41
C HIS A 47 15.02 5.53 16.93
N VAL A 48 16.00 5.69 16.03
CA VAL A 48 15.77 5.74 14.58
C VAL A 48 15.39 4.36 14.07
N LEU A 49 16.16 3.34 14.47
CA LEU A 49 15.91 1.95 14.09
C LEU A 49 14.52 1.49 14.52
N ASP A 50 14.14 1.71 15.79
CA ASP A 50 12.82 1.34 16.32
C ASP A 50 11.69 2.02 15.54
N THR A 51 11.82 3.33 15.28
CA THR A 51 10.81 4.08 14.52
C THR A 51 10.71 3.59 13.07
N LEU A 52 11.85 3.38 12.38
CA LEU A 52 11.86 2.87 11.01
C LEU A 52 11.24 1.47 10.93
N VAL A 53 11.55 0.59 11.86
CA VAL A 53 10.97 -0.77 11.93
C VAL A 53 9.45 -0.71 12.07
N ARG A 54 8.93 0.17 12.94
CA ARG A 54 7.47 0.37 13.10
C ARG A 54 6.82 0.93 11.84
N ILE A 55 7.49 1.86 11.14
CA ILE A 55 7.00 2.39 9.85
C ILE A 55 6.96 1.26 8.81
N LEU A 56 8.05 0.49 8.67
CA LEU A 56 8.16 -0.60 7.69
C LEU A 56 7.14 -1.72 7.95
N ALA A 57 6.90 -2.06 9.21
CA ALA A 57 5.95 -3.11 9.60
C ALA A 57 4.50 -2.82 9.18
N ARG A 58 4.17 -1.59 8.81
CA ARG A 58 2.83 -1.20 8.34
C ARG A 58 2.52 -1.73 6.94
N CYS A 59 3.55 -1.97 6.12
CA CYS A 59 3.41 -2.16 4.68
C CYS A 59 3.73 -3.61 4.27
N ASP A 60 3.00 -4.11 3.29
CA ASP A 60 3.30 -5.39 2.66
C ASP A 60 4.41 -5.26 1.61
N ILE A 61 4.49 -4.08 0.96
CA ILE A 61 5.65 -3.63 0.18
C ILE A 61 5.94 -2.18 0.56
N MET A 62 7.17 -1.90 0.95
CA MET A 62 7.70 -0.54 1.13
C MET A 62 8.76 -0.28 0.08
N VAL A 63 8.70 0.88 -0.57
CA VAL A 63 9.75 1.42 -1.43
C VAL A 63 10.49 2.52 -0.67
N LEU A 64 11.75 2.29 -0.35
CA LEU A 64 12.62 3.29 0.26
C LEU A 64 13.40 4.05 -0.80
N GLN A 65 13.54 5.34 -0.60
CA GLN A 65 14.34 6.27 -1.39
C GLN A 65 15.39 6.95 -0.52
N GLU A 66 16.39 7.56 -1.13
CA GLU A 66 17.55 8.12 -0.46
C GLU A 66 18.32 7.10 0.40
N VAL A 67 18.40 5.86 -0.02
CA VAL A 67 19.28 4.87 0.60
C VAL A 67 20.70 5.07 0.05
N VAL A 68 21.58 5.66 0.85
CA VAL A 68 22.94 6.04 0.44
C VAL A 68 24.02 5.09 0.96
N ASP A 69 23.62 3.91 1.40
CA ASP A 69 24.52 2.84 1.86
C ASP A 69 24.94 1.93 0.70
N SER A 70 26.20 2.00 0.31
CA SER A 70 26.76 1.18 -0.77
C SER A 70 26.88 -0.30 -0.42
N SER A 71 27.03 -0.60 0.86
CA SER A 71 27.30 -1.96 1.38
C SER A 71 26.03 -2.80 1.64
N ASP A 72 24.82 -2.21 1.54
CA ASP A 72 23.56 -2.80 1.97
C ASP A 72 23.48 -3.18 3.46
N SER A 73 24.45 -2.74 4.27
CA SER A 73 24.50 -3.05 5.70
C SER A 73 23.35 -2.42 6.49
N ALA A 74 22.95 -1.19 6.10
CA ALA A 74 21.79 -0.50 6.68
C ALA A 74 20.50 -1.29 6.43
N ILE A 75 20.30 -1.75 5.20
CA ILE A 75 19.12 -2.54 4.82
C ILE A 75 19.13 -3.90 5.48
N SER A 76 20.29 -4.57 5.55
CA SER A 76 20.43 -5.84 6.25
C SER A 76 20.09 -5.72 7.74
N LEU A 77 20.52 -4.63 8.40
CA LEU A 77 20.18 -4.32 9.77
C LEU A 77 18.66 -4.11 9.93
N LEU A 78 18.06 -3.26 9.10
CA LEU A 78 16.62 -2.97 9.12
C LEU A 78 15.79 -4.24 8.93
N VAL A 79 16.08 -5.04 7.91
CA VAL A 79 15.33 -6.28 7.62
C VAL A 79 15.48 -7.29 8.76
N ARG A 80 16.66 -7.40 9.36
CA ARG A 80 16.87 -8.26 10.52
C ARG A 80 16.02 -7.85 11.71
N GLU A 81 16.02 -6.57 12.07
CA GLU A 81 15.25 -6.07 13.21
C GLU A 81 13.75 -6.06 12.93
N LEU A 82 13.33 -5.77 11.68
CA LEU A 82 11.95 -5.88 11.23
C LEU A 82 11.42 -7.32 11.37
N ASN A 83 12.22 -8.33 11.00
CA ASN A 83 11.87 -9.74 11.16
C ASN A 83 11.83 -10.19 12.63
N ARG A 84 12.51 -9.49 13.54
CA ARG A 84 12.41 -9.73 14.98
C ARG A 84 11.16 -9.08 15.58
N PHE A 85 10.83 -7.89 15.09
CA PHE A 85 9.72 -7.08 15.59
C PHE A 85 8.37 -7.64 15.15
N ASP A 86 8.23 -7.99 13.87
CA ASP A 86 6.96 -8.40 13.26
C ASP A 86 6.97 -9.90 12.92
N GLY A 87 6.23 -10.67 13.72
CA GLY A 87 6.09 -12.13 13.53
C GLY A 87 5.15 -12.53 12.37
N SER A 88 4.62 -11.58 11.58
CA SER A 88 3.67 -11.87 10.48
C SER A 88 4.33 -12.45 9.22
N GLY A 89 5.57 -12.86 9.31
CA GLY A 89 6.30 -13.56 8.26
C GLY A 89 7.60 -12.89 7.86
N PRO A 90 8.50 -13.59 7.14
CA PRO A 90 9.77 -13.00 6.82
C PRO A 90 9.64 -11.87 5.80
N TYR A 91 10.30 -10.76 6.11
CA TYR A 91 10.58 -9.70 5.16
C TYR A 91 11.85 -10.00 4.39
N ARG A 92 11.87 -9.57 3.14
CA ARG A 92 13.03 -9.59 2.25
C ARG A 92 13.23 -8.22 1.64
N SER A 93 14.40 -7.99 1.07
CA SER A 93 14.72 -6.76 0.35
C SER A 93 15.20 -7.04 -1.07
N LEU A 94 15.00 -6.04 -1.94
CA LEU A 94 15.52 -5.97 -3.29
C LEU A 94 16.05 -4.55 -3.50
N SER A 95 17.35 -4.40 -3.70
CA SER A 95 18.04 -3.11 -3.87
C SER A 95 18.43 -2.89 -5.32
N SER A 96 18.30 -1.65 -5.80
CA SER A 96 18.94 -1.22 -7.06
C SER A 96 20.47 -1.08 -6.88
N PRO A 97 21.25 -0.97 -7.94
CA PRO A 97 22.58 -0.36 -7.85
C PRO A 97 22.47 1.07 -7.33
N LEU A 98 23.63 1.69 -7.00
CA LEU A 98 23.69 3.12 -6.74
C LEU A 98 23.40 3.90 -8.02
N LEU A 99 22.49 4.85 -7.95
CA LEU A 99 22.00 5.68 -9.04
C LEU A 99 22.28 7.16 -8.73
N GLY A 100 22.67 7.93 -9.70
CA GLY A 100 22.93 9.36 -9.55
C GLY A 100 23.99 9.89 -10.51
N ARG A 101 23.95 11.18 -10.81
CA ARG A 101 24.83 11.88 -11.77
C ARG A 101 26.07 12.53 -11.14
N SER A 102 26.23 12.42 -9.83
CA SER A 102 27.29 13.11 -9.10
C SER A 102 27.92 12.18 -8.05
N THR A 103 28.72 12.74 -7.15
CA THR A 103 29.23 12.03 -5.97
C THR A 103 28.13 11.63 -4.98
N TYR A 104 26.97 12.29 -5.03
CA TYR A 104 25.78 11.87 -4.31
C TYR A 104 25.01 10.83 -5.16
N MET A 105 24.97 9.62 -4.65
CA MET A 105 24.25 8.50 -5.26
C MET A 105 23.39 7.82 -4.22
N GLU A 106 22.26 7.29 -4.64
CA GLU A 106 21.29 6.60 -3.77
C GLU A 106 20.73 5.36 -4.46
N LYS A 107 20.04 4.52 -3.68
CA LYS A 107 19.34 3.34 -4.16
C LYS A 107 17.84 3.49 -3.96
N TYR A 108 17.07 2.83 -4.82
CA TYR A 108 15.72 2.38 -4.49
C TYR A 108 15.82 1.02 -3.81
N VAL A 109 15.08 0.82 -2.72
CA VAL A 109 15.04 -0.46 -2.03
C VAL A 109 13.60 -0.85 -1.76
N TYR A 110 13.20 -2.00 -2.28
CA TYR A 110 11.94 -2.65 -1.89
C TYR A 110 12.17 -3.50 -0.64
N ILE A 111 11.33 -3.34 0.38
CA ILE A 111 11.24 -4.24 1.53
C ILE A 111 9.83 -4.82 1.52
N TYR A 112 9.69 -6.15 1.52
CA TYR A 112 8.39 -6.78 1.30
C TYR A 112 8.19 -8.05 2.14
N ARG A 113 6.92 -8.33 2.51
CA ARG A 113 6.51 -9.57 3.21
C ARG A 113 6.51 -10.73 2.23
N SER A 114 7.51 -11.60 2.29
CA SER A 114 7.68 -12.68 1.31
C SER A 114 6.64 -13.80 1.40
N GLN A 115 5.82 -13.84 2.45
CA GLN A 115 4.65 -14.73 2.54
C GLN A 115 3.43 -14.19 1.78
N LYS A 116 3.33 -12.87 1.60
CA LYS A 116 2.20 -12.23 0.91
C LYS A 116 2.48 -11.88 -0.54
N THR A 117 3.75 -11.65 -0.87
CA THR A 117 4.16 -11.19 -2.19
C THR A 117 5.55 -11.70 -2.55
N GLN A 118 5.80 -11.86 -3.85
CA GLN A 118 7.08 -12.27 -4.40
C GLN A 118 7.44 -11.37 -5.57
N VAL A 119 8.72 -11.06 -5.72
CA VAL A 119 9.26 -10.42 -6.92
C VAL A 119 9.28 -11.44 -8.04
N LEU A 120 8.67 -11.09 -9.16
CA LEU A 120 8.65 -11.92 -10.38
C LEU A 120 9.77 -11.54 -11.33
N ASP A 121 10.00 -10.22 -11.50
CA ASP A 121 10.97 -9.67 -12.41
C ASP A 121 11.29 -8.22 -12.03
N PHE A 122 12.48 -7.73 -12.38
CA PHE A 122 12.90 -6.35 -12.09
C PHE A 122 14.05 -5.92 -13.00
N TYR A 123 14.16 -4.61 -13.25
CA TYR A 123 15.30 -4.00 -13.94
C TYR A 123 15.41 -2.51 -13.61
N VAL A 124 16.59 -1.93 -13.88
CA VAL A 124 16.77 -0.48 -13.94
C VAL A 124 16.39 -0.03 -15.34
N PHE A 125 15.50 0.97 -15.45
CA PHE A 125 15.09 1.51 -16.75
C PHE A 125 16.29 2.05 -17.51
N GLN A 126 16.40 1.70 -18.81
CA GLN A 126 17.48 2.18 -19.66
C GLN A 126 17.14 3.57 -20.18
N ASP A 127 17.64 4.59 -19.50
CA ASP A 127 17.49 6.00 -19.86
C ASP A 127 18.49 6.42 -20.94
N LYS A 128 18.13 6.20 -22.19
CA LYS A 128 19.03 6.50 -23.35
C LYS A 128 19.28 8.00 -23.54
N ASP A 129 18.33 8.82 -23.12
CA ASP A 129 18.34 10.27 -23.33
C ASP A 129 18.84 11.05 -22.10
N ASP A 130 19.28 10.33 -21.06
CA ASP A 130 19.76 10.88 -19.79
C ASP A 130 18.79 11.91 -19.20
N LEU A 131 17.50 11.50 -19.09
CA LEU A 131 16.43 12.34 -18.59
C LEU A 131 16.33 12.32 -17.07
N PHE A 132 16.59 11.14 -16.45
CA PHE A 132 16.51 10.95 -15.02
C PHE A 132 17.83 11.24 -14.31
N ALA A 133 17.75 11.84 -13.14
CA ALA A 133 18.91 11.91 -12.24
C ALA A 133 19.19 10.54 -11.59
N ARG A 134 18.14 9.77 -11.38
CA ARG A 134 18.12 8.40 -10.84
C ARG A 134 17.08 7.62 -11.60
N GLU A 135 17.52 6.71 -12.43
CA GLU A 135 16.64 5.91 -13.29
C GLU A 135 15.68 5.06 -12.44
N PRO A 136 14.40 4.97 -12.83
CA PRO A 136 13.45 4.11 -12.12
C PRO A 136 13.91 2.65 -12.03
N PHE A 137 13.87 2.09 -10.81
CA PHE A 137 14.13 0.67 -10.55
C PHE A 137 12.80 -0.08 -10.50
N VAL A 138 12.36 -0.57 -11.64
CA VAL A 138 11.04 -1.14 -11.81
C VAL A 138 10.99 -2.60 -11.38
N ALA A 139 9.88 -3.02 -10.76
CA ALA A 139 9.71 -4.40 -10.33
C ALA A 139 8.26 -4.85 -10.47
N GLN A 140 8.08 -6.12 -10.87
CA GLN A 140 6.78 -6.79 -10.91
C GLN A 140 6.65 -7.72 -9.70
N PHE A 141 5.53 -7.59 -8.99
CA PHE A 141 5.20 -8.38 -7.80
C PHE A 141 3.95 -9.23 -8.01
N THR A 142 3.88 -10.38 -7.30
CA THR A 142 2.61 -11.09 -7.08
C THR A 142 1.78 -10.37 -6.03
N LEU A 143 0.44 -10.45 -6.13
CA LEU A 143 -0.46 -10.01 -5.06
C LEU A 143 -1.38 -11.16 -4.64
N PRO A 144 -1.82 -11.20 -3.37
CA PRO A 144 -2.79 -12.19 -2.88
C PRO A 144 -4.21 -11.84 -3.35
N SER A 145 -4.38 -11.53 -4.63
CA SER A 145 -5.63 -11.12 -5.25
C SER A 145 -5.89 -11.90 -6.54
N LYS A 146 -7.10 -12.45 -6.67
CA LYS A 146 -7.53 -13.09 -7.92
C LYS A 146 -7.87 -12.07 -9.02
N VAL A 147 -8.22 -10.84 -8.64
CA VAL A 147 -8.54 -9.75 -9.59
C VAL A 147 -7.27 -9.17 -10.17
N LEU A 148 -6.26 -8.96 -9.33
CA LEU A 148 -4.99 -8.38 -9.69
C LEU A 148 -3.86 -9.28 -9.15
N PRO A 149 -3.53 -10.41 -9.82
CA PRO A 149 -2.52 -11.34 -9.34
C PRO A 149 -1.08 -10.83 -9.50
N ARG A 150 -0.87 -9.82 -10.34
CA ARG A 150 0.44 -9.21 -10.63
C ARG A 150 0.30 -7.70 -10.71
N LEU A 151 1.28 -6.98 -10.18
CA LEU A 151 1.33 -5.52 -10.16
C LEU A 151 2.75 -5.06 -10.45
N VAL A 152 2.88 -4.01 -11.25
CA VAL A 152 4.15 -3.35 -11.53
C VAL A 152 4.28 -2.11 -10.66
N LEU A 153 5.42 -1.95 -9.98
CA LEU A 153 5.78 -0.77 -9.22
C LEU A 153 6.92 -0.03 -9.94
N VAL A 154 6.73 1.27 -10.09
CA VAL A 154 7.70 2.17 -10.75
C VAL A 154 8.01 3.32 -9.79
N PRO A 155 9.07 3.22 -8.98
CA PRO A 155 9.49 4.29 -8.09
C PRO A 155 10.20 5.39 -8.87
N LEU A 156 10.06 6.63 -8.38
CA LEU A 156 10.85 7.75 -8.84
C LEU A 156 11.12 8.72 -7.70
N HIS A 157 12.37 9.16 -7.58
CA HIS A 157 12.78 10.32 -6.80
C HIS A 157 13.35 11.37 -7.75
N THR A 158 12.56 12.40 -8.04
CA THR A 158 12.94 13.45 -8.99
C THR A 158 13.98 14.40 -8.39
N THR A 159 14.71 15.08 -9.26
CA THR A 159 15.51 16.23 -8.85
C THR A 159 14.63 17.47 -8.82
N PRO A 160 14.62 18.27 -7.72
CA PRO A 160 13.75 19.45 -7.59
C PRO A 160 13.85 20.46 -8.76
N LYS A 161 14.99 20.52 -9.44
CA LYS A 161 15.22 21.42 -10.60
C LYS A 161 14.75 20.84 -11.93
N ALA A 162 14.36 19.55 -12.00
CA ALA A 162 14.01 18.84 -13.23
C ALA A 162 12.68 18.07 -13.13
N VAL A 163 11.85 18.38 -12.14
CA VAL A 163 10.60 17.66 -11.82
C VAL A 163 9.72 17.46 -13.03
N GLU A 164 9.41 18.53 -13.77
CA GLU A 164 8.55 18.45 -14.95
C GLU A 164 9.13 17.53 -16.04
N LYS A 165 10.44 17.65 -16.31
CA LYS A 165 11.14 16.81 -17.29
C LYS A 165 11.10 15.33 -16.89
N GLU A 166 11.46 15.04 -15.64
CA GLU A 166 11.50 13.66 -15.13
C GLU A 166 10.10 13.03 -15.02
N LEU A 167 9.08 13.80 -14.62
CA LEU A 167 7.70 13.30 -14.56
C LEU A 167 7.08 13.07 -15.94
N ASN A 168 7.43 13.86 -16.95
CA ASN A 168 7.01 13.58 -18.33
C ASN A 168 7.74 12.33 -18.87
N ALA A 169 9.04 12.19 -18.59
CA ALA A 169 9.78 10.97 -18.93
C ALA A 169 9.26 9.71 -18.21
N LEU A 170 8.67 9.86 -17.02
CA LEU A 170 8.03 8.75 -16.30
C LEU A 170 6.83 8.16 -17.06
N TYR A 171 6.16 8.95 -17.91
CA TYR A 171 5.14 8.42 -18.82
C TYR A 171 5.73 7.45 -19.82
N ASP A 172 6.92 7.72 -20.37
CA ASP A 172 7.61 6.81 -21.30
C ASP A 172 8.05 5.52 -20.58
N VAL A 173 8.47 5.62 -19.32
CA VAL A 173 8.71 4.44 -18.46
C VAL A 173 7.44 3.61 -18.32
N PHE A 174 6.29 4.24 -18.05
CA PHE A 174 5.00 3.54 -17.99
C PHE A 174 4.68 2.81 -19.29
N LEU A 175 4.87 3.42 -20.44
CA LEU A 175 4.66 2.78 -21.74
C LEU A 175 5.60 1.56 -21.92
N ASN A 176 6.88 1.72 -21.57
CA ASN A 176 7.87 0.66 -21.64
C ASN A 176 7.50 -0.55 -20.76
N VAL A 177 7.22 -0.33 -19.46
CA VAL A 177 6.86 -1.41 -18.53
C VAL A 177 5.55 -2.08 -18.93
N SER A 178 4.59 -1.28 -19.43
CA SER A 178 3.30 -1.82 -19.91
C SER A 178 3.49 -2.74 -21.12
N GLN A 179 4.39 -2.41 -22.03
CA GLN A 179 4.75 -3.26 -23.15
C GLN A 179 5.57 -4.48 -22.70
N HIS A 180 6.55 -4.30 -21.82
CA HIS A 180 7.44 -5.37 -21.35
C HIS A 180 6.65 -6.49 -20.66
N TRP A 181 5.75 -6.16 -19.74
CA TRP A 181 4.97 -7.14 -18.99
C TRP A 181 3.54 -7.34 -19.50
N GLN A 182 3.18 -6.75 -20.65
CA GLN A 182 1.83 -6.84 -21.24
C GLN A 182 0.75 -6.54 -20.20
N SER A 183 0.96 -5.52 -19.36
CA SER A 183 0.07 -5.12 -18.29
C SER A 183 -0.01 -3.60 -18.17
N LYS A 184 -1.22 -3.09 -17.98
CA LYS A 184 -1.46 -1.68 -17.67
C LYS A 184 -1.72 -1.43 -16.19
N ASP A 185 -1.68 -2.47 -15.35
CA ASP A 185 -1.82 -2.33 -13.90
C ASP A 185 -0.46 -1.97 -13.31
N VAL A 186 -0.25 -0.68 -13.13
CA VAL A 186 1.01 -0.07 -12.72
C VAL A 186 0.74 0.94 -11.61
N ILE A 187 1.59 0.99 -10.61
CA ILE A 187 1.64 2.06 -9.61
C ILE A 187 2.97 2.80 -9.77
N LEU A 188 2.87 4.11 -10.03
CA LEU A 188 4.00 5.04 -10.00
C LEU A 188 4.01 5.68 -8.61
N LEU A 189 5.14 5.68 -7.91
CA LEU A 189 5.16 6.11 -6.52
C LEU A 189 6.54 6.68 -6.10
N GLY A 190 6.54 7.54 -5.09
CA GLY A 190 7.76 8.08 -4.49
C GLY A 190 7.74 9.59 -4.32
N ASP A 191 8.91 10.14 -4.03
CA ASP A 191 9.13 11.57 -3.92
C ASP A 191 9.25 12.19 -5.32
N PHE A 192 8.12 12.68 -5.81
CA PHE A 192 8.03 13.34 -7.10
C PHE A 192 8.41 14.82 -7.04
N ASN A 193 8.64 15.37 -5.86
CA ASN A 193 8.81 16.82 -5.67
C ASN A 193 7.70 17.65 -6.37
N ALA A 194 6.49 17.08 -6.46
CA ALA A 194 5.42 17.53 -7.37
C ALA A 194 4.55 18.63 -6.77
N ASP A 195 5.14 19.59 -6.07
CA ASP A 195 4.43 20.72 -5.46
C ASP A 195 5.39 21.88 -5.10
N CYS A 196 4.85 22.90 -4.46
CA CYS A 196 5.53 24.09 -3.93
C CYS A 196 6.39 24.79 -5.01
N THR A 197 7.67 25.04 -4.68
CA THR A 197 8.59 25.73 -5.60
C THR A 197 9.17 24.81 -6.68
N SER A 198 9.10 23.50 -6.50
CA SER A 198 9.67 22.53 -7.43
C SER A 198 8.78 22.34 -8.66
N LEU A 199 7.44 22.40 -8.49
CA LEU A 199 6.49 22.29 -9.59
C LEU A 199 5.22 23.10 -9.30
N THR A 200 4.95 24.10 -10.13
CA THR A 200 3.72 24.92 -9.99
C THR A 200 2.48 24.11 -10.32
N LYS A 201 1.34 24.46 -9.70
CA LYS A 201 0.03 23.79 -9.96
C LYS A 201 -0.35 23.79 -11.44
N LYS A 202 -0.04 24.87 -12.18
CA LYS A 202 -0.27 24.92 -13.63
C LYS A 202 0.51 23.83 -14.35
N ARG A 203 1.83 23.74 -14.12
CA ARG A 203 2.68 22.75 -14.78
C ARG A 203 2.35 21.30 -14.35
N LEU A 204 1.98 21.10 -13.08
CA LEU A 204 1.48 19.82 -12.58
C LEU A 204 0.26 19.36 -13.40
N GLY A 205 -0.69 20.27 -13.72
CA GLY A 205 -1.86 19.98 -14.53
C GLY A 205 -1.57 19.69 -16.01
N GLU A 206 -0.42 20.14 -16.52
CA GLU A 206 0.02 19.97 -17.90
C GLU A 206 0.82 18.68 -18.14
N LEU A 207 1.20 17.94 -17.07
CA LEU A 207 1.95 16.69 -17.17
C LEU A 207 1.18 15.63 -17.97
N GLN A 208 1.91 14.80 -18.72
CA GLN A 208 1.29 13.64 -19.42
C GLN A 208 0.56 12.72 -18.44
N LEU A 209 1.11 12.49 -17.24
CA LEU A 209 0.48 11.69 -16.18
C LEU A 209 -0.81 12.32 -15.60
N ARG A 210 -1.13 13.59 -15.96
CA ARG A 210 -2.39 14.27 -15.60
C ARG A 210 -3.35 14.35 -16.78
N THR A 211 -2.82 14.50 -17.99
CA THR A 211 -3.62 14.75 -19.21
C THR A 211 -3.99 13.48 -19.94
N GLN A 212 -3.20 12.43 -19.84
CA GLN A 212 -3.50 11.12 -20.41
C GLN A 212 -4.50 10.35 -19.56
N ALA A 213 -5.40 9.61 -20.21
CA ALA A 213 -6.43 8.85 -19.52
C ALA A 213 -5.86 7.65 -18.72
N GLY A 214 -6.55 7.31 -17.64
CA GLY A 214 -6.27 6.10 -16.85
C GLY A 214 -5.31 6.30 -15.68
N PHE A 215 -4.71 7.48 -15.51
CA PHE A 215 -3.87 7.80 -14.35
C PHE A 215 -4.69 8.44 -13.22
N HIS A 216 -4.60 7.86 -12.03
CA HIS A 216 -5.31 8.32 -10.83
C HIS A 216 -4.31 8.67 -9.74
N TRP A 217 -4.17 9.96 -9.48
CA TRP A 217 -3.35 10.51 -8.40
C TRP A 217 -4.10 10.37 -7.10
N VAL A 218 -3.71 9.41 -6.25
CA VAL A 218 -4.47 9.06 -5.06
C VAL A 218 -4.01 9.79 -3.80
N ILE A 219 -2.81 10.38 -3.82
CA ILE A 219 -2.42 11.41 -2.83
C ILE A 219 -2.87 12.75 -3.41
N ALA A 220 -3.78 13.43 -2.71
CA ALA A 220 -4.42 14.65 -3.20
C ALA A 220 -3.43 15.82 -3.33
N ASP A 221 -3.75 16.75 -4.23
CA ASP A 221 -2.99 18.00 -4.33
C ASP A 221 -3.19 18.82 -3.07
N GLY A 222 -2.08 19.27 -2.45
CA GLY A 222 -2.08 19.98 -1.18
C GLY A 222 -2.13 19.08 0.07
N GLU A 223 -2.13 17.76 -0.10
CA GLU A 223 -1.91 16.83 1.01
C GLU A 223 -0.45 16.91 1.47
N ASP A 224 -0.24 17.34 2.72
CA ASP A 224 1.12 17.53 3.22
C ASP A 224 1.85 16.21 3.45
N THR A 225 2.98 16.02 2.77
CA THR A 225 3.85 14.85 2.90
C THR A 225 5.17 15.17 3.58
N THR A 226 5.29 16.35 4.23
CA THR A 226 6.52 16.86 4.85
C THR A 226 6.42 16.90 6.37
N VAL A 227 7.55 16.66 7.05
CA VAL A 227 7.62 16.60 8.52
C VAL A 227 7.76 17.98 9.13
N ARG A 228 8.47 18.92 8.45
CA ARG A 228 8.74 20.25 8.98
C ARG A 228 7.46 21.07 9.10
N ALA A 229 7.19 21.61 10.29
CA ALA A 229 6.06 22.49 10.52
C ALA A 229 6.06 23.78 9.67
N SER A 230 7.19 24.15 9.09
CA SER A 230 7.32 25.30 8.18
C SER A 230 7.10 24.95 6.71
N THR A 231 6.88 23.68 6.37
CA THR A 231 6.71 23.19 5.01
C THR A 231 5.42 22.40 4.91
N HIS A 232 4.60 22.70 3.90
CA HIS A 232 3.32 22.01 3.65
C HIS A 232 3.22 21.72 2.16
N CYS A 233 3.90 20.65 1.71
CA CYS A 233 4.01 20.32 0.31
C CYS A 233 3.64 18.86 0.05
N ALA A 234 2.92 18.62 -1.06
CA ALA A 234 2.58 17.30 -1.53
C ALA A 234 3.69 16.78 -2.48
N TYR A 235 4.88 16.54 -1.96
CA TYR A 235 6.03 16.07 -2.72
C TYR A 235 5.90 14.60 -3.09
N ASP A 236 5.51 13.77 -2.13
CA ASP A 236 5.40 12.33 -2.28
C ASP A 236 4.04 11.95 -2.87
N ARG A 237 4.06 11.11 -3.89
CA ARG A 237 2.87 10.78 -4.67
C ARG A 237 2.73 9.29 -4.91
N ILE A 238 1.49 8.88 -5.09
CA ILE A 238 1.11 7.56 -5.61
C ILE A 238 0.13 7.78 -6.74
N VAL A 239 0.42 7.20 -7.91
CA VAL A 239 -0.41 7.29 -9.11
C VAL A 239 -0.73 5.88 -9.60
N LEU A 240 -1.99 5.52 -9.61
CA LEU A 240 -2.47 4.23 -10.08
C LEU A 240 -2.85 4.30 -11.55
N HIS A 241 -2.49 3.27 -12.32
CA HIS A 241 -3.01 3.04 -13.66
C HIS A 241 -3.55 1.60 -13.75
N GLY A 242 -4.61 1.43 -14.59
CA GLY A 242 -5.26 0.14 -14.83
C GLY A 242 -6.55 -0.05 -14.03
N GLU A 243 -7.61 -0.50 -14.70
CA GLU A 243 -8.95 -0.66 -14.12
C GLU A 243 -8.96 -1.64 -12.93
N ARG A 244 -8.19 -2.73 -13.02
CA ARG A 244 -8.10 -3.71 -11.95
C ARG A 244 -7.44 -3.14 -10.71
N CYS A 245 -6.36 -2.38 -10.89
CA CYS A 245 -5.66 -1.70 -9.81
C CYS A 245 -6.58 -0.69 -9.12
N GLN A 246 -7.28 0.14 -9.90
CA GLN A 246 -8.23 1.14 -9.39
C GLN A 246 -9.43 0.51 -8.68
N SER A 247 -9.94 -0.62 -9.19
CA SER A 247 -11.09 -1.32 -8.58
C SER A 247 -10.79 -1.89 -7.19
N LEU A 248 -9.53 -2.02 -6.85
CA LEU A 248 -9.08 -2.49 -5.52
C LEU A 248 -8.69 -1.34 -4.58
N LEU A 249 -8.67 -0.11 -5.05
CA LEU A 249 -8.32 1.05 -4.21
C LEU A 249 -9.30 1.17 -3.05
N HIS A 250 -8.79 1.12 -1.83
CA HIS A 250 -9.56 1.31 -0.60
C HIS A 250 -9.27 2.66 0.03
N THR A 251 -8.01 2.93 0.37
CA THR A 251 -7.54 4.20 0.94
C THR A 251 -6.17 4.56 0.39
N ALA A 252 -5.85 5.85 0.41
CA ALA A 252 -4.50 6.35 0.21
C ALA A 252 -4.31 7.63 1.04
N ALA A 253 -3.16 7.76 1.71
CA ALA A 253 -2.84 8.92 2.54
C ALA A 253 -1.35 8.98 2.88
N PRO A 254 -0.82 10.16 3.28
CA PRO A 254 0.42 10.26 4.00
C PRO A 254 0.27 9.67 5.41
N PHE A 255 1.31 8.99 5.88
CA PHE A 255 1.37 8.47 7.24
C PHE A 255 2.13 9.42 8.15
N ASN A 256 1.40 10.26 8.88
CA ASN A 256 1.98 11.19 9.87
C ASN A 256 2.52 10.41 11.09
N PHE A 257 3.69 9.78 10.93
CA PHE A 257 4.33 8.97 11.97
C PHE A 257 4.71 9.77 13.22
N PRO A 258 5.14 11.06 13.15
CA PRO A 258 5.39 11.84 14.35
C PRO A 258 4.17 11.93 15.25
N ARG A 259 3.00 12.24 14.68
CA ARG A 259 1.74 12.33 15.43
C ARG A 259 1.35 10.98 16.03
N ILE A 260 1.49 9.91 15.27
CA ILE A 260 1.06 8.55 15.70
C ILE A 260 1.98 8.01 16.79
N TYR A 261 3.28 8.29 16.70
CA TYR A 261 4.26 7.80 17.68
C TYR A 261 4.57 8.80 18.80
N GLY A 262 3.95 9.98 18.80
CA GLY A 262 4.15 11.01 19.83
C GLY A 262 5.54 11.64 19.80
N LEU A 263 6.14 11.77 18.60
CA LEU A 263 7.46 12.35 18.43
C LEU A 263 7.37 13.88 18.28
N THR A 264 8.36 14.58 18.82
CA THR A 264 8.60 15.97 18.50
C THR A 264 9.07 16.13 17.04
N GLU A 265 9.01 17.34 16.49
CA GLU A 265 9.54 17.61 15.14
C GLU A 265 11.03 17.25 15.05
N GLU A 266 11.83 17.60 16.06
CA GLU A 266 13.27 17.29 16.09
C GLU A 266 13.54 15.78 16.05
N GLU A 267 12.81 14.99 16.86
CA GLU A 267 12.91 13.53 16.86
C GLU A 267 12.49 12.95 15.51
N ALA A 268 11.40 13.45 14.92
CA ALA A 268 10.92 13.01 13.62
C ALA A 268 11.91 13.32 12.50
N LEU A 269 12.54 14.50 12.52
CA LEU A 269 13.58 14.89 11.54
C LEU A 269 14.86 14.06 11.65
N ASN A 270 15.10 13.36 12.76
CA ASN A 270 16.15 12.34 12.82
C ASN A 270 15.80 11.09 11.99
N ILE A 271 14.52 10.86 11.69
CA ILE A 271 14.03 9.76 10.89
C ILE A 271 13.96 10.18 9.41
N SER A 272 13.18 11.23 9.12
CA SER A 272 13.05 11.84 7.79
C SER A 272 12.36 13.20 7.87
N ASP A 273 12.56 14.03 6.86
CA ASP A 273 11.77 15.24 6.61
C ASP A 273 10.55 14.99 5.71
N HIS A 274 10.30 13.72 5.32
CA HIS A 274 9.12 13.27 4.61
C HIS A 274 8.24 12.35 5.46
N TYR A 275 6.93 12.35 5.19
CA TYR A 275 6.04 11.27 5.62
C TYR A 275 6.06 10.13 4.59
N PRO A 276 5.98 8.85 5.01
CA PRO A 276 5.61 7.78 4.09
C PRO A 276 4.24 8.06 3.48
N VAL A 277 4.08 7.77 2.17
CA VAL A 277 2.76 7.71 1.54
C VAL A 277 2.36 6.27 1.36
N GLU A 278 1.09 5.96 1.63
CA GLU A 278 0.58 4.60 1.60
C GLU A 278 -0.70 4.49 0.77
N VAL A 279 -0.86 3.39 0.06
CA VAL A 279 -2.09 2.98 -0.61
C VAL A 279 -2.48 1.58 -0.14
N GLU A 280 -3.75 1.42 0.16
CA GLU A 280 -4.34 0.15 0.57
C GLU A 280 -5.24 -0.38 -0.54
N LEU A 281 -4.91 -1.59 -0.99
CA LEU A 281 -5.68 -2.33 -1.97
C LEU A 281 -6.45 -3.44 -1.25
N SER A 282 -7.77 -3.44 -1.36
CA SER A 282 -8.59 -4.50 -0.82
C SER A 282 -9.77 -4.77 -1.76
N ARG A 283 -10.30 -5.99 -1.75
CA ARG A 283 -11.63 -6.19 -2.30
C ARG A 283 -12.59 -5.37 -1.45
N ALA A 284 -13.35 -4.47 -2.07
CA ALA A 284 -14.52 -3.94 -1.42
C ALA A 284 -15.32 -5.15 -0.89
N ALA A 285 -15.53 -5.24 0.41
CA ALA A 285 -16.53 -6.16 0.92
C ALA A 285 -17.80 -5.84 0.13
N HIS A 286 -18.30 -6.80 -0.65
CA HIS A 286 -19.62 -6.66 -1.23
C HIS A 286 -20.50 -6.19 -0.08
N LYS A 287 -21.08 -4.99 -0.19
CA LYS A 287 -22.12 -4.56 0.72
C LYS A 287 -23.14 -5.69 0.68
N ILE A 288 -23.12 -6.57 1.69
CA ILE A 288 -24.18 -7.51 1.91
C ILE A 288 -25.38 -6.59 2.09
N GLN A 289 -26.20 -6.45 1.04
CA GLN A 289 -27.49 -5.81 1.22
C GLN A 289 -28.14 -6.55 2.38
N PRO A 290 -28.53 -5.85 3.46
CA PRO A 290 -29.22 -6.53 4.53
C PRO A 290 -30.39 -7.24 3.87
N LEU A 291 -30.40 -8.59 3.93
CA LEU A 291 -31.56 -9.36 3.55
C LEU A 291 -32.72 -8.71 4.28
N SER A 292 -33.66 -8.12 3.54
CA SER A 292 -34.80 -7.46 4.16
C SER A 292 -35.43 -8.48 5.08
N LEU A 293 -35.72 -8.08 6.32
CA LEU A 293 -36.42 -8.93 7.32
C LEU A 293 -37.71 -9.57 6.74
N ALA A 294 -38.26 -8.99 5.68
CA ALA A 294 -39.39 -9.51 4.94
C ALA A 294 -39.15 -10.86 4.24
N ALA A 295 -37.88 -11.18 3.88
CA ALA A 295 -37.54 -12.46 3.23
C ALA A 295 -37.40 -13.60 4.23
N LEU A 296 -37.27 -13.32 5.52
CA LEU A 296 -37.17 -14.32 6.59
C LEU A 296 -38.54 -14.72 7.20
N LEU A 297 -39.64 -14.03 6.84
CA LEU A 297 -40.96 -14.26 7.41
C LEU A 297 -41.93 -15.06 6.50
N LEU A 298 -41.47 -15.53 5.33
CA LEU A 298 -42.36 -16.17 4.34
C LEU A 298 -42.46 -17.71 4.33
N PRO A 299 -41.78 -18.54 5.18
CA PRO A 299 -42.09 -19.99 5.20
C PRO A 299 -43.07 -20.47 6.26
N SER A 300 -43.62 -19.63 7.14
CA SER A 300 -44.40 -20.12 8.29
C SER A 300 -45.93 -20.02 8.13
N LEU A 301 -46.47 -19.67 6.98
CA LEU A 301 -47.93 -19.47 6.79
C LEU A 301 -48.60 -20.41 5.78
N LEU A 302 -47.99 -21.54 5.43
CA LEU A 302 -48.64 -22.57 4.61
C LEU A 302 -48.52 -23.94 5.28
N LEU A 303 -49.19 -24.11 6.45
CA LEU A 303 -49.66 -25.42 6.87
C LEU A 303 -51.11 -25.56 6.40
N PRO A 304 -51.44 -26.55 5.55
CA PRO A 304 -52.83 -26.82 5.21
C PRO A 304 -53.53 -27.41 6.41
N LEU A 305 -54.64 -26.80 6.81
CA LEU A 305 -55.61 -27.38 7.75
C LEU A 305 -56.22 -28.63 7.10
N LEU A 306 -55.83 -29.80 7.59
CA LEU A 306 -56.53 -31.04 7.29
C LEU A 306 -57.87 -31.07 8.03
N PRO A 307 -59.00 -31.40 7.37
CA PRO A 307 -60.29 -31.52 8.04
C PRO A 307 -60.34 -32.79 8.90
N PRO A 308 -61.12 -32.78 9.99
CA PRO A 308 -61.26 -33.96 10.83
C PRO A 308 -62.12 -35.03 10.11
N GLU A 309 -61.57 -36.23 10.00
CA GLU A 309 -62.32 -37.40 9.52
C GLU A 309 -63.43 -37.75 10.53
N LEU A 310 -64.68 -37.78 9.99
CA LEU A 310 -65.87 -38.28 10.68
C LEU A 310 -65.78 -39.80 10.79
N GLY A 311 -65.72 -40.31 11.99
CA GLY A 311 -65.90 -41.72 12.24
C GLY A 311 -67.35 -42.19 11.90
N LEU A 312 -67.42 -43.26 11.17
CA LEU A 312 -68.68 -44.05 11.04
C LEU A 312 -68.48 -45.40 11.67
N VAL A 313 -69.37 -45.62 12.63
CA VAL A 313 -69.58 -46.92 13.29
C VAL A 313 -70.43 -47.82 12.39
N ALA A 314 -70.00 -49.05 12.22
CA ALA A 314 -70.84 -50.23 12.15
C ALA A 314 -70.00 -51.49 12.37
#